data_afb03817819326cf309aba7ed563c3a5
#
_entry.id   afb03817819326cf309aba7ed563c3a5
#
_cell.length_a   1.000
_cell.length_b   1.000
_cell.length_c   1.000
_cell.angle_alpha   90.00
_cell.angle_beta   90.00
_cell.angle_gamma   90.00
#
_symmetry.space_group_name_H-M   'P 1'
#
loop_
_entity.id
_entity.type
_entity.pdbx_description
1 polymer ?
#
loop_
_entity_poly.entity_id
_entity_poly.type
_entity_poly.pdbx_seq_one_letter_code
_entity_poly.pdbx_strand_id
1 'polypeptide(L)'
;MTKIINKKVKSTNRHWKNFLDKDYLGSHNLEAGEEMLLTITKFEGEETVKTADGDKVKMVLYFAENVQKMILNISNATTIASLYGPHPNDWIGKQVQVYATPVKAFGKVQDALRIRDFVPKPAISIEDYKSKMDAAKDITELASIWKGFPTVVRTNIELESHKNNLKTKLTILN
;
A
#
# COMPACT_ATOMS: atom_id res chain seq x y z
N MET A 1 -1.61 -0.50 -15.88
CA MET A 1 -2.11 0.22 -14.68
C MET A 1 -1.68 -0.55 -13.44
N THR A 2 -1.00 0.09 -12.51
CA THR A 2 -0.58 -0.53 -11.25
C THR A 2 -1.75 -0.53 -10.28
N LYS A 3 -2.08 -1.68 -9.71
CA LYS A 3 -3.16 -1.82 -8.72
C LYS A 3 -2.57 -1.84 -7.32
N ILE A 4 -2.93 -0.84 -6.52
CA ILE A 4 -2.56 -0.78 -5.10
C ILE A 4 -3.62 -1.53 -4.29
N ILE A 5 -3.18 -2.50 -3.48
CA ILE A 5 -4.06 -3.26 -2.60
C ILE A 5 -3.69 -2.98 -1.14
N ASN A 6 -4.69 -2.57 -0.35
CA ASN A 6 -4.55 -2.29 1.09
C ASN A 6 -5.15 -3.42 1.94
N LYS A 7 -5.74 -4.44 1.32
CA LYS A 7 -6.44 -5.52 2.02
C LYS A 7 -6.21 -6.85 1.29
N LYS A 8 -6.08 -7.94 2.04
CA LYS A 8 -5.99 -9.31 1.52
C LYS A 8 -7.27 -9.65 0.74
N VAL A 9 -7.28 -9.40 -0.57
CA VAL A 9 -8.39 -9.80 -1.44
C VAL A 9 -8.37 -11.32 -1.53
N LYS A 10 -9.48 -11.96 -1.20
CA LYS A 10 -9.67 -13.40 -1.44
C LYS A 10 -9.88 -13.63 -2.94
N SER A 11 -8.79 -13.65 -3.70
CA SER A 11 -8.83 -14.13 -5.09
C SER A 11 -8.87 -15.65 -5.09
N THR A 12 -9.73 -16.23 -5.90
CA THR A 12 -9.82 -17.70 -6.11
C THR A 12 -8.63 -18.22 -6.93
N ASN A 13 -7.91 -17.35 -7.64
CA ASN A 13 -6.76 -17.71 -8.49
C ASN A 13 -5.43 -17.27 -7.85
N ARG A 14 -5.16 -17.72 -6.62
CA ARG A 14 -3.92 -17.40 -5.91
C ARG A 14 -2.81 -18.36 -6.30
N HIS A 15 -1.58 -17.84 -6.35
CA HIS A 15 -0.39 -18.68 -6.45
C HIS A 15 -0.37 -19.71 -5.31
N TRP A 16 -0.07 -20.99 -5.60
CA TRP A 16 -0.11 -22.08 -4.61
C TRP A 16 0.72 -21.80 -3.34
N LYS A 17 1.81 -21.04 -3.43
CA LYS A 17 2.62 -20.62 -2.29
C LYS A 17 1.88 -19.75 -1.28
N ASN A 18 0.75 -19.12 -1.66
CA ASN A 18 -0.10 -18.36 -0.73
C ASN A 18 -0.90 -19.25 0.22
N PHE A 19 -0.95 -20.56 -0.06
CA PHE A 19 -1.59 -21.55 0.83
C PHE A 19 -0.60 -22.14 1.83
N LEU A 20 0.70 -21.84 1.70
CA LEU A 20 1.67 -22.16 2.71
C LEU A 20 1.55 -21.13 3.84
N ASP A 21 1.45 -21.62 5.08
CA ASP A 21 1.55 -20.76 6.25
C ASP A 21 2.98 -20.24 6.35
N LYS A 22 3.16 -18.98 6.04
CA LYS A 22 4.46 -18.32 6.05
C LYS A 22 4.41 -17.09 6.93
N ASP A 23 5.37 -17.00 7.82
CA ASP A 23 5.53 -15.88 8.73
C ASP A 23 5.93 -14.58 8.00
N TYR A 24 6.47 -14.69 6.79
CA TYR A 24 7.07 -13.57 6.07
C TYR A 24 6.41 -13.31 4.73
N LEU A 25 6.23 -12.02 4.44
CA LEU A 25 5.76 -11.53 3.15
C LEU A 25 6.77 -11.92 2.04
N GLY A 26 6.27 -12.49 0.96
CA GLY A 26 7.05 -12.88 -0.21
C GLY A 26 6.47 -12.33 -1.51
N SER A 27 7.24 -12.39 -2.61
CA SER A 27 6.81 -11.94 -3.94
C SER A 27 5.52 -12.61 -4.41
N HIS A 28 5.29 -13.85 -3.98
CA HIS A 28 4.09 -14.62 -4.30
C HIS A 28 2.80 -14.10 -3.63
N ASN A 29 2.91 -13.16 -2.68
CA ASN A 29 1.73 -12.52 -2.07
C ASN A 29 1.15 -11.40 -2.94
N LEU A 30 1.87 -11.00 -4.00
CA LEU A 30 1.47 -10.02 -4.99
C LEU A 30 1.23 -10.71 -6.33
N GLU A 31 0.14 -10.40 -6.99
CA GLU A 31 -0.09 -10.77 -8.39
C GLU A 31 0.66 -9.81 -9.33
N ALA A 32 0.78 -10.19 -10.60
CA ALA A 32 1.47 -9.35 -11.57
C ALA A 32 0.82 -7.96 -11.67
N GLY A 33 1.61 -6.91 -11.43
CA GLY A 33 1.14 -5.52 -11.45
C GLY A 33 0.43 -5.07 -10.16
N GLU A 34 0.34 -5.91 -9.13
CA GLU A 34 -0.14 -5.50 -7.82
C GLU A 34 0.98 -4.91 -6.97
N GLU A 35 0.62 -3.93 -6.16
CA GLU A 35 1.51 -3.30 -5.18
C GLU A 35 0.77 -3.11 -3.86
N MET A 36 1.50 -3.17 -2.76
CA MET A 36 0.98 -2.94 -1.41
C MET A 36 1.47 -1.60 -0.89
N LEU A 37 0.56 -0.79 -0.36
CA LEU A 37 0.90 0.37 0.45
C LEU A 37 0.89 -0.06 1.91
N LEU A 38 2.05 -0.01 2.58
CA LEU A 38 2.25 -0.53 3.92
C LEU A 38 2.83 0.54 4.84
N THR A 39 2.31 0.62 6.07
CA THR A 39 2.76 1.53 7.11
C THR A 39 3.68 0.79 8.08
N ILE A 40 4.93 1.22 8.21
CA ILE A 40 5.92 0.60 9.10
C ILE A 40 5.53 0.89 10.55
N THR A 41 5.36 -0.16 11.36
CA THR A 41 5.06 -0.04 12.79
C THR A 41 6.23 -0.42 13.68
N LYS A 42 7.12 -1.29 13.21
CA LYS A 42 8.30 -1.73 13.94
C LYS A 42 9.41 -2.12 12.97
N PHE A 43 10.65 -1.84 13.35
CA PHE A 43 11.85 -2.41 12.77
C PHE A 43 12.53 -3.29 13.83
N GLU A 44 12.92 -4.50 13.43
CA GLU A 44 13.75 -5.40 14.23
C GLU A 44 15.04 -5.68 13.48
N GLY A 45 16.17 -5.27 14.08
CA GLY A 45 17.50 -5.38 13.44
C GLY A 45 18.08 -6.79 13.49
N GLU A 46 17.71 -7.56 14.49
CA GLU A 46 18.32 -8.85 14.80
C GLU A 46 17.27 -9.92 15.12
N GLU A 47 16.37 -10.20 14.19
CA GLU A 47 15.38 -11.27 14.34
C GLU A 47 15.94 -12.60 13.83
N THR A 48 15.82 -13.64 14.65
CA THR A 48 16.16 -15.02 14.25
C THR A 48 15.07 -15.57 13.33
N VAL A 49 15.44 -15.82 12.09
CA VAL A 49 14.56 -16.34 11.03
C VAL A 49 14.95 -17.78 10.70
N LYS A 50 13.99 -18.69 10.74
CA LYS A 50 14.18 -20.07 10.28
C LYS A 50 14.29 -20.11 8.76
N THR A 51 15.40 -20.64 8.25
CA THR A 51 15.62 -20.81 6.81
C THR A 51 15.89 -22.28 6.49
N ALA A 52 15.88 -22.64 5.21
CA ALA A 52 16.22 -24.01 4.78
C ALA A 52 17.65 -24.43 5.19
N ASP A 53 18.55 -23.44 5.31
CA ASP A 53 19.95 -23.65 5.71
C ASP A 53 20.19 -23.44 7.22
N GLY A 54 19.15 -23.47 8.04
CA GLY A 54 19.20 -23.20 9.48
C GLY A 54 18.77 -21.80 9.89
N ASP A 55 18.92 -21.49 11.16
CA ASP A 55 18.53 -20.20 11.73
C ASP A 55 19.52 -19.10 11.30
N LYS A 56 18.98 -17.96 10.85
CA LYS A 56 19.79 -16.79 10.44
C LYS A 56 19.21 -15.52 11.06
N VAL A 57 20.08 -14.64 11.53
CA VAL A 57 19.69 -13.31 12.01
C VAL A 57 19.43 -12.40 10.82
N LYS A 58 18.30 -11.71 10.80
CA LYS A 58 17.83 -10.85 9.73
C LYS A 58 17.18 -9.58 10.26
N MET A 59 17.24 -8.52 9.46
CA MET A 59 16.42 -7.34 9.65
C MET A 59 14.98 -7.64 9.22
N VAL A 60 14.00 -7.20 10.00
CA VAL A 60 12.56 -7.46 9.73
C VAL A 60 11.75 -6.18 9.93
N LEU A 61 10.81 -5.94 9.03
CA LEU A 61 9.80 -4.89 9.13
C LEU A 61 8.44 -5.47 9.48
N TYR A 62 7.72 -4.77 10.36
CA TYR A 62 6.34 -5.02 10.73
C TYR A 62 5.46 -3.89 10.24
N PHE A 63 4.21 -4.18 9.91
CA PHE A 63 3.29 -3.25 9.28
C PHE A 63 1.99 -3.13 10.07
N ALA A 64 1.30 -1.99 9.91
CA ALA A 64 -0.01 -1.76 10.53
C ALA A 64 -1.11 -2.57 9.84
N GLU A 65 -0.96 -2.80 8.55
CA GLU A 65 -1.89 -3.56 7.74
C GLU A 65 -1.81 -5.05 8.12
N ASN A 66 -2.93 -5.76 7.97
CA ASN A 66 -3.00 -7.20 8.28
C ASN A 66 -2.28 -8.05 7.21
N VAL A 67 -0.96 -7.89 7.15
CA VAL A 67 -0.05 -8.65 6.29
C VAL A 67 1.07 -9.25 7.13
N GLN A 68 1.79 -10.22 6.55
CA GLN A 68 2.97 -10.80 7.19
C GLN A 68 4.09 -9.74 7.30
N LYS A 69 4.96 -9.91 8.30
CA LYS A 69 6.20 -9.15 8.43
C LYS A 69 7.14 -9.44 7.24
N MET A 70 8.01 -8.51 6.88
CA MET A 70 8.89 -8.63 5.72
C MET A 70 10.36 -8.70 6.15
N ILE A 71 11.07 -9.71 5.66
CA ILE A 71 12.53 -9.73 5.78
C ILE A 71 13.10 -8.59 4.93
N LEU A 72 13.82 -7.68 5.57
CA LEU A 72 14.40 -6.50 4.94
C LEU A 72 15.79 -6.84 4.40
N ASN A 73 15.95 -6.81 3.08
CA ASN A 73 17.25 -6.92 2.44
C ASN A 73 17.93 -5.55 2.31
N ILE A 74 19.24 -5.57 2.02
CA ILE A 74 20.06 -4.36 1.93
C ILE A 74 19.50 -3.36 0.90
N SER A 75 19.07 -3.81 -0.29
CA SER A 75 18.51 -2.92 -1.31
C SER A 75 17.27 -2.17 -0.81
N ASN A 76 16.35 -2.86 -0.17
CA ASN A 76 15.14 -2.26 0.39
C ASN A 76 15.47 -1.34 1.58
N ALA A 77 16.43 -1.73 2.44
CA ALA A 77 16.88 -0.88 3.53
C ALA A 77 17.50 0.42 3.01
N THR A 78 18.33 0.35 1.99
CA THR A 78 18.91 1.53 1.32
C THR A 78 17.83 2.43 0.73
N THR A 79 16.81 1.85 0.09
CA THR A 79 15.69 2.63 -0.45
C THR A 79 14.94 3.37 0.66
N ILE A 80 14.59 2.70 1.77
CA ILE A 80 13.90 3.35 2.90
C ILE A 80 14.79 4.43 3.50
N ALA A 81 16.08 4.17 3.69
CA ALA A 81 17.04 5.13 4.23
C ALA A 81 17.17 6.38 3.35
N SER A 82 17.12 6.25 2.02
CA SER A 82 17.13 7.41 1.12
C SER A 82 15.82 8.23 1.16
N LEU A 83 14.69 7.60 1.50
CA LEU A 83 13.39 8.27 1.60
C LEU A 83 13.18 8.97 2.96
N TYR A 84 13.62 8.34 4.05
CA TYR A 84 13.24 8.73 5.42
C TYR A 84 14.42 8.94 6.38
N GLY A 85 15.65 8.81 5.89
CA GLY A 85 16.87 8.94 6.70
C GLY A 85 17.45 7.59 7.14
N PRO A 86 18.72 7.59 7.60
CA PRO A 86 19.47 6.36 7.87
C PRO A 86 19.08 5.66 9.18
N HIS A 87 18.28 6.31 10.03
CA HIS A 87 17.94 5.77 11.34
C HIS A 87 16.59 5.05 11.31
N PRO A 88 16.52 3.75 11.66
CA PRO A 88 15.27 2.99 11.60
C PRO A 88 14.11 3.56 12.43
N ASN A 89 14.40 4.29 13.49
CA ASN A 89 13.36 4.95 14.29
C ASN A 89 12.58 6.00 13.48
N ASP A 90 13.21 6.64 12.49
CA ASP A 90 12.57 7.62 11.62
C ASP A 90 11.62 6.98 10.60
N TRP A 91 11.70 5.65 10.43
CA TRP A 91 10.85 4.88 9.52
C TRP A 91 9.49 4.53 10.13
N ILE A 92 9.38 4.57 11.45
CA ILE A 92 8.15 4.20 12.16
C ILE A 92 7.05 5.22 11.83
N GLY A 93 5.86 4.70 11.45
CA GLY A 93 4.73 5.49 10.98
C GLY A 93 4.83 5.95 9.53
N LYS A 94 5.96 5.67 8.84
CA LYS A 94 6.11 6.00 7.42
C LYS A 94 5.50 4.92 6.52
N GLN A 95 5.02 5.35 5.36
CA GLN A 95 4.45 4.45 4.36
C GLN A 95 5.47 4.09 3.30
N VAL A 96 5.46 2.83 2.90
CA VAL A 96 6.26 2.29 1.79
C VAL A 96 5.36 1.59 0.80
N GLN A 97 5.68 1.69 -0.48
CA GLN A 97 4.98 0.99 -1.53
C GLN A 97 5.81 -0.19 -1.99
N VAL A 98 5.30 -1.41 -1.75
CA VAL A 98 5.98 -2.67 -1.99
C VAL A 98 5.45 -3.32 -3.25
N TYR A 99 6.33 -3.79 -4.13
CA TYR A 99 6.00 -4.46 -5.38
C TYR A 99 6.90 -5.68 -5.61
N ALA A 100 6.44 -6.59 -6.47
CA ALA A 100 7.23 -7.74 -6.91
C ALA A 100 7.88 -7.44 -8.27
N THR A 101 9.15 -7.83 -8.42
CA THR A 101 9.86 -7.66 -9.68
C THR A 101 10.87 -8.79 -9.88
N PRO A 102 11.10 -9.25 -11.12
CA PRO A 102 12.16 -10.20 -11.44
C PRO A 102 13.53 -9.61 -11.11
N VAL A 103 14.33 -10.37 -10.39
CA VAL A 103 15.73 -10.06 -10.09
C VAL A 103 16.62 -11.22 -10.47
N LYS A 104 17.81 -10.94 -10.98
CA LYS A 104 18.83 -11.97 -11.22
C LYS A 104 19.61 -12.20 -9.94
N ALA A 105 19.46 -13.37 -9.33
CA ALA A 105 20.19 -13.75 -8.13
C ALA A 105 20.64 -15.21 -8.24
N PHE A 106 21.88 -15.50 -7.83
CA PHE A 106 22.47 -16.84 -7.87
C PHE A 106 22.38 -17.52 -9.25
N GLY A 107 22.53 -16.75 -10.34
CA GLY A 107 22.46 -17.24 -11.71
C GLY A 107 21.05 -17.54 -12.23
N LYS A 108 20.00 -17.31 -11.44
CA LYS A 108 18.60 -17.53 -11.79
C LYS A 108 17.80 -16.23 -11.71
N VAL A 109 16.77 -16.13 -12.54
CA VAL A 109 15.77 -15.05 -12.43
C VAL A 109 14.71 -15.53 -11.44
N GLN A 110 14.43 -14.72 -10.42
CA GLN A 110 13.39 -14.99 -9.44
C GLN A 110 12.72 -13.69 -9.02
N ASP A 111 11.46 -13.77 -8.66
CA ASP A 111 10.75 -12.58 -8.18
C ASP A 111 11.18 -12.24 -6.75
N ALA A 112 11.44 -10.95 -6.53
CA ALA A 112 11.76 -10.42 -5.22
C ALA A 112 10.88 -9.21 -4.90
N LEU A 113 10.58 -9.03 -3.61
CA LEU A 113 9.94 -7.80 -3.14
C LEU A 113 10.92 -6.64 -3.19
N ARG A 114 10.43 -5.51 -3.69
CA ARG A 114 11.13 -4.22 -3.73
C ARG A 114 10.25 -3.12 -3.19
N ILE A 115 10.88 -2.08 -2.69
CA ILE A 115 10.23 -0.86 -2.22
C ILE A 115 10.45 0.21 -3.28
N ARG A 116 9.38 0.97 -3.61
CA ARG A 116 9.47 2.09 -4.53
C ARG A 116 10.36 3.20 -3.95
N ASP A 117 11.11 3.85 -4.81
CA ASP A 117 12.08 4.92 -4.50
C ASP A 117 11.44 6.31 -4.40
N PHE A 118 10.16 6.36 -4.07
CA PHE A 118 9.43 7.59 -3.80
C PHE A 118 8.58 7.45 -2.54
N VAL A 119 8.33 8.56 -1.86
CA VAL A 119 7.39 8.63 -0.74
C VAL A 119 5.97 8.42 -1.28
N PRO A 120 5.26 7.37 -0.87
CA PRO A 120 3.90 7.14 -1.32
C PRO A 120 3.03 8.34 -0.94
N LYS A 121 2.24 8.83 -1.88
CA LYS A 121 1.16 9.75 -1.53
C LYS A 121 0.11 8.93 -0.76
N PRO A 122 -0.37 9.39 0.40
CA PRO A 122 -1.44 8.72 1.10
C PRO A 122 -2.59 8.49 0.11
N ALA A 123 -3.02 7.24 0.00
CA ALA A 123 -4.24 6.94 -0.74
C ALA A 123 -5.37 7.62 0.04
N ILE A 124 -5.85 8.76 -0.46
CA ILE A 124 -7.02 9.42 0.10
C ILE A 124 -8.16 8.40 -0.03
N SER A 125 -8.75 8.03 1.09
CA SER A 125 -9.82 7.01 1.11
C SER A 125 -11.08 7.54 0.41
N ILE A 126 -11.97 6.65 0.00
CA ILE A 126 -13.28 7.05 -0.53
C ILE A 126 -14.03 7.91 0.51
N GLU A 127 -13.91 7.56 1.78
CA GLU A 127 -14.48 8.30 2.92
C GLU A 127 -13.92 9.72 3.04
N ASP A 128 -12.61 9.91 2.81
CA ASP A 128 -12.00 11.25 2.82
C ASP A 128 -12.54 12.11 1.68
N TYR A 129 -12.77 11.52 0.49
CA TYR A 129 -13.40 12.24 -0.62
C TYR A 129 -14.87 12.58 -0.33
N LYS A 130 -15.62 11.67 0.30
CA LYS A 130 -17.00 11.93 0.75
C LYS A 130 -17.03 13.06 1.78
N SER A 131 -16.17 12.98 2.81
CA SER A 131 -16.07 14.01 3.85
C SER A 131 -15.76 15.39 3.27
N LYS A 132 -14.90 15.47 2.25
CA LYS A 132 -14.63 16.73 1.54
C LYS A 132 -15.85 17.26 0.80
N MET A 133 -16.64 16.38 0.19
CA MET A 133 -17.88 16.78 -0.49
C MET A 133 -18.98 17.17 0.51
N ASP A 134 -19.06 16.49 1.65
CA ASP A 134 -20.03 16.79 2.72
C ASP A 134 -19.80 18.16 3.37
N ALA A 135 -18.57 18.70 3.28
CA ALA A 135 -18.25 20.04 3.75
C ALA A 135 -18.79 21.17 2.84
N ALA A 136 -19.27 20.85 1.63
CA ALA A 136 -19.80 21.85 0.70
C ALA A 136 -21.10 22.48 1.21
N LYS A 137 -21.17 23.82 1.20
CA LYS A 137 -22.31 24.58 1.70
C LYS A 137 -23.37 24.80 0.62
N ASP A 138 -22.96 24.76 -0.64
CA ASP A 138 -23.84 24.96 -1.80
C ASP A 138 -23.38 24.12 -3.01
N ILE A 139 -24.18 24.15 -4.07
CA ILE A 139 -23.94 23.39 -5.30
C ILE A 139 -22.68 23.87 -6.02
N THR A 140 -22.34 25.14 -5.94
CA THR A 140 -21.18 25.74 -6.62
C THR A 140 -19.91 25.26 -5.95
N GLU A 141 -19.87 25.24 -4.61
CA GLU A 141 -18.76 24.73 -3.82
C GLU A 141 -18.58 23.22 -4.05
N LEU A 142 -19.68 22.44 -4.04
CA LEU A 142 -19.65 21.01 -4.35
C LEU A 142 -19.07 20.74 -5.75
N ALA A 143 -19.46 21.52 -6.75
CA ALA A 143 -18.94 21.40 -8.11
C ALA A 143 -17.44 21.73 -8.20
N SER A 144 -16.98 22.73 -7.43
CA SER A 144 -15.57 23.11 -7.36
C SER A 144 -14.73 22.00 -6.71
N ILE A 145 -15.18 21.45 -5.58
CA ILE A 145 -14.54 20.33 -4.89
C ILE A 145 -14.44 19.12 -5.83
N TRP A 146 -15.52 18.77 -6.52
CA TRP A 146 -15.55 17.65 -7.46
C TRP A 146 -14.57 17.82 -8.63
N LYS A 147 -14.49 19.03 -9.20
CA LYS A 147 -13.53 19.33 -10.29
C LYS A 147 -12.08 19.22 -9.83
N GLY A 148 -11.79 19.50 -8.55
CA GLY A 148 -10.46 19.35 -7.96
C GLY A 148 -10.02 17.90 -7.74
N PHE A 149 -10.92 16.93 -7.82
CA PHE A 149 -10.56 15.52 -7.67
C PHE A 149 -9.86 14.98 -8.93
N PRO A 150 -8.89 14.05 -8.76
CA PRO A 150 -8.26 13.35 -9.88
C PRO A 150 -9.30 12.65 -10.77
N THR A 151 -9.04 12.58 -12.08
CA THR A 151 -9.97 11.94 -13.04
C THR A 151 -10.33 10.51 -12.66
N VAL A 152 -9.35 9.72 -12.19
CA VAL A 152 -9.55 8.34 -11.73
C VAL A 152 -10.52 8.24 -10.54
N VAL A 153 -10.56 9.26 -9.69
CA VAL A 153 -11.47 9.35 -8.54
C VAL A 153 -12.89 9.70 -9.01
N ARG A 154 -13.01 10.60 -9.97
CA ARG A 154 -14.29 11.03 -10.52
C ARG A 154 -15.03 9.95 -11.32
N THR A 155 -14.34 8.89 -11.75
CA THR A 155 -14.93 7.70 -12.39
C THR A 155 -15.39 6.64 -11.40
N ASN A 156 -15.23 6.87 -10.09
CA ASN A 156 -15.71 5.95 -9.06
C ASN A 156 -17.22 6.12 -8.88
N ILE A 157 -17.97 5.03 -9.13
CA ILE A 157 -19.45 5.02 -9.10
C ILE A 157 -20.01 5.41 -7.73
N GLU A 158 -19.37 5.00 -6.65
CA GLU A 158 -19.81 5.31 -5.28
C GLU A 158 -19.68 6.79 -4.95
N LEU A 159 -18.56 7.42 -5.34
CA LEU A 159 -18.35 8.86 -5.15
C LEU A 159 -19.25 9.69 -6.05
N GLU A 160 -19.50 9.25 -7.27
CA GLU A 160 -20.43 9.92 -8.17
C GLU A 160 -21.86 9.87 -7.64
N SER A 161 -22.29 8.73 -7.13
CA SER A 161 -23.59 8.56 -6.48
C SER A 161 -23.73 9.46 -5.26
N HIS A 162 -22.71 9.51 -4.39
CA HIS A 162 -22.67 10.38 -3.22
C HIS A 162 -22.78 11.88 -3.60
N LYS A 163 -22.01 12.33 -4.60
CA LYS A 163 -22.10 13.69 -5.14
C LYS A 163 -23.53 14.03 -5.62
N ASN A 164 -24.16 13.12 -6.35
CA ASN A 164 -25.51 13.33 -6.89
C ASN A 164 -26.56 13.44 -5.76
N ASN A 165 -26.44 12.62 -4.71
CA ASN A 165 -27.28 12.70 -3.51
C ASN A 165 -27.10 14.03 -2.78
N LEU A 166 -25.86 14.51 -2.60
CA LEU A 166 -25.58 15.81 -2.00
C LEU A 166 -26.14 16.97 -2.84
N LYS A 167 -25.97 16.90 -4.17
CA LYS A 167 -26.53 17.90 -5.08
C LYS A 167 -28.06 18.04 -4.89
N THR A 168 -28.76 16.91 -4.81
CA THR A 168 -30.21 16.90 -4.58
C THR A 168 -30.58 17.55 -3.23
N LYS A 169 -29.86 17.18 -2.14
CA LYS A 169 -30.08 17.78 -0.81
C LYS A 169 -29.87 19.29 -0.81
N LEU A 170 -28.77 19.77 -1.40
CA LEU A 170 -28.43 21.20 -1.46
C LEU A 170 -29.38 21.99 -2.36
N THR A 171 -30.04 21.33 -3.34
CA THR A 171 -31.06 21.97 -4.17
C THR A 171 -32.38 22.20 -3.41
N ILE A 172 -32.73 21.32 -2.46
CA ILE A 172 -33.97 21.39 -1.69
C ILE A 172 -33.86 22.41 -0.54
N LEU A 173 -32.66 22.71 -0.08
CA LEU A 173 -32.38 23.59 1.06
C LEU A 173 -32.21 25.07 0.68
N ASN A 174 -32.15 25.40 -0.60
CA ASN A 174 -32.07 26.74 -1.17
C ASN A 174 -33.31 27.03 -2.03
#